data_8d80cac1c11507bea882fa316a166b60
#
_entry.id   8d80cac1c11507bea882fa316a166b60
#
_cell.length_a   1.000
_cell.length_b   1.000
_cell.length_c   1.000
_cell.angle_alpha   90.00
_cell.angle_beta   90.00
_cell.angle_gamma   90.00
#
_symmetry.space_group_name_H-M   'P 1'
#
loop_
_entity.id
_entity.type
_entity.pdbx_description
1 polymer ?
#
loop_
_entity_poly.entity_id
_entity_poly.type
_entity_poly.pdbx_seq_one_letter_code
_entity_poly.pdbx_strand_id
1 'polypeptide(L)'
;MEIIETNLQFKDMSTRKATQRIILHHADAKNCSAEDIHRWHLNNGWSGAGYHFLVRKDGKVYRLRPEDKVGAHAYGSNNNSLGICFEGNYMEEDMPETQKEAGKELVAYLKNKYNITTVQAHRDVCATSCPGNKFPFDEIANFEPSNEIIPQPQENVSEGNIARIQATLNDRYGLNIAVDNIYGNETKKALVKGLQTELNKQFGSKLAVDGIFGANTYNACINVRKGAEGNITWLIQSMLICHSFNIDADGIFGPATEIAVREFQKRNGLSADGIVGKNTFNKLFR
;
A
#
# COMPACT_ATOMS: atom_id res chain seq x y z
N MET A 1 -2.02 4.65 -4.74
CA MET A 1 -2.84 5.57 -3.92
C MET A 1 -2.02 6.14 -2.77
N GLU A 2 -2.10 7.45 -2.52
CA GLU A 2 -1.51 8.10 -1.35
C GLU A 2 -2.62 8.44 -0.35
N ILE A 3 -2.41 8.13 0.94
CA ILE A 3 -3.33 8.52 2.01
C ILE A 3 -2.74 9.72 2.74
N ILE A 4 -3.42 10.86 2.67
CA ILE A 4 -3.00 12.11 3.29
C ILE A 4 -3.42 12.08 4.76
N GLU A 5 -2.45 12.22 5.66
CA GLU A 5 -2.71 12.30 7.10
C GLU A 5 -3.27 13.68 7.48
N THR A 6 -4.24 13.70 8.38
CA THR A 6 -4.84 14.95 8.88
C THR A 6 -4.40 15.24 10.31
N ASN A 7 -4.39 16.52 10.71
CA ASN A 7 -4.07 16.96 12.08
C ASN A 7 -5.36 17.23 12.90
N LEU A 8 -6.42 16.45 12.69
CA LEU A 8 -7.69 16.61 13.38
C LEU A 8 -7.57 16.24 14.85
N GLN A 9 -8.16 17.07 15.73
CA GLN A 9 -8.10 16.87 17.18
C GLN A 9 -9.38 16.20 17.68
N PHE A 10 -9.25 15.00 18.20
CA PHE A 10 -10.37 14.20 18.68
C PHE A 10 -10.51 14.27 20.20
N LYS A 11 -11.74 14.15 20.70
CA LYS A 11 -12.02 13.77 22.09
C LYS A 11 -11.70 12.28 22.27
N ASP A 12 -11.84 11.77 23.48
CA ASP A 12 -11.58 10.36 23.80
C ASP A 12 -12.33 9.40 22.87
N MET A 13 -11.63 8.38 22.39
CA MET A 13 -12.15 7.36 21.50
C MET A 13 -11.74 5.96 21.96
N SER A 14 -12.69 5.03 21.95
CA SER A 14 -12.42 3.61 22.24
C SER A 14 -11.64 2.96 21.10
N THR A 15 -10.80 2.00 21.42
CA THR A 15 -10.08 1.18 20.44
C THR A 15 -10.99 0.07 19.91
N ARG A 16 -11.00 -0.13 18.58
CA ARG A 16 -11.75 -1.19 17.93
C ARG A 16 -11.02 -2.53 18.08
N LYS A 17 -11.79 -3.57 18.45
CA LYS A 17 -11.24 -4.92 18.71
C LYS A 17 -11.11 -5.77 17.44
N ALA A 18 -11.91 -5.51 16.43
CA ALA A 18 -11.94 -6.27 15.18
C ALA A 18 -12.30 -5.35 14.00
N THR A 19 -11.81 -5.69 12.80
CA THR A 19 -12.19 -5.05 11.55
C THR A 19 -12.70 -6.14 10.60
N GLN A 20 -14.01 -6.21 10.39
CA GLN A 20 -14.67 -7.31 9.69
C GLN A 20 -15.38 -6.84 8.42
N ARG A 21 -15.60 -5.54 8.28
CA ARG A 21 -16.32 -4.95 7.14
C ARG A 21 -15.92 -3.51 6.87
N ILE A 22 -16.20 -3.08 5.66
CA ILE A 22 -16.12 -1.68 5.22
C ILE A 22 -17.55 -1.20 4.98
N ILE A 23 -17.87 0.03 5.40
CA ILE A 23 -19.16 0.66 5.13
C ILE A 23 -18.92 1.95 4.34
N LEU A 24 -19.58 2.06 3.18
CA LEU A 24 -19.47 3.18 2.27
C LEU A 24 -20.56 4.20 2.53
N HIS A 25 -20.17 5.48 2.54
CA HIS A 25 -21.04 6.62 2.79
C HIS A 25 -20.79 7.71 1.76
N HIS A 26 -21.77 8.61 1.57
CA HIS A 26 -21.52 9.92 1.02
C HIS A 26 -21.60 11.00 2.10
N ALA A 27 -21.05 12.17 1.82
CA ALA A 27 -21.06 13.30 2.77
C ALA A 27 -22.41 14.02 2.82
N ASP A 28 -23.30 13.75 1.87
CA ASP A 28 -24.54 14.50 1.63
C ASP A 28 -24.30 16.00 1.46
N ALA A 29 -23.13 16.35 0.94
CA ALA A 29 -22.68 17.71 0.68
C ALA A 29 -21.84 17.72 -0.60
N LYS A 30 -22.19 18.60 -1.56
CA LYS A 30 -21.51 18.66 -2.87
C LYS A 30 -20.02 18.91 -2.78
N ASN A 31 -19.59 19.67 -1.77
CA ASN A 31 -18.18 19.91 -1.46
C ASN A 31 -17.97 19.88 0.04
N CYS A 32 -16.91 19.21 0.50
CA CYS A 32 -16.50 19.22 1.90
C CYS A 32 -15.03 18.86 2.04
N SER A 33 -14.37 19.43 3.01
CA SER A 33 -13.03 19.07 3.44
C SER A 33 -13.07 18.08 4.62
N ALA A 34 -11.90 17.57 5.00
CA ALA A 34 -11.72 16.77 6.19
C ALA A 34 -12.12 17.55 7.46
N GLU A 35 -11.76 18.83 7.50
CA GLU A 35 -12.06 19.76 8.59
C GLU A 35 -13.56 20.06 8.68
N ASP A 36 -14.27 20.15 7.55
CA ASP A 36 -15.70 20.36 7.53
C ASP A 36 -16.44 19.17 8.16
N ILE A 37 -16.14 17.95 7.73
CA ILE A 37 -16.72 16.73 8.31
C ILE A 37 -16.41 16.66 9.81
N HIS A 38 -15.18 16.95 10.20
CA HIS A 38 -14.77 16.92 11.60
C HIS A 38 -15.55 17.93 12.43
N ARG A 39 -15.69 19.18 11.94
CA ARG A 39 -16.46 20.25 12.60
C ARG A 39 -17.93 19.89 12.72
N TRP A 40 -18.55 19.35 11.64
CA TRP A 40 -19.96 18.95 11.67
C TRP A 40 -20.21 17.87 12.72
N HIS A 41 -19.34 16.89 12.83
CA HIS A 41 -19.47 15.82 13.80
C HIS A 41 -19.19 16.28 15.23
N LEU A 42 -18.26 17.22 15.44
CA LEU A 42 -18.07 17.85 16.75
C LEU A 42 -19.33 18.65 17.18
N ASN A 43 -19.98 19.36 16.25
CA ASN A 43 -21.20 20.10 16.50
C ASN A 43 -22.39 19.18 16.87
N ASN A 44 -22.38 17.94 16.37
CA ASN A 44 -23.32 16.89 16.78
C ASN A 44 -22.99 16.26 18.15
N GLY A 45 -21.97 16.77 18.84
CA GLY A 45 -21.53 16.25 20.15
C GLY A 45 -20.64 15.01 20.08
N TRP A 46 -20.22 14.57 18.88
CA TRP A 46 -19.34 13.42 18.70
C TRP A 46 -17.89 13.76 19.03
N SER A 47 -17.02 12.71 19.06
CA SER A 47 -15.61 12.88 19.37
C SER A 47 -14.79 13.53 18.23
N GLY A 48 -15.40 13.84 17.11
CA GLY A 48 -14.80 14.32 15.87
C GLY A 48 -15.29 13.51 14.69
N ALA A 49 -14.61 13.58 13.54
CA ALA A 49 -14.97 12.87 12.32
C ALA A 49 -15.32 11.38 12.61
N GLY A 50 -16.51 10.95 12.22
CA GLY A 50 -17.01 9.60 12.46
C GLY A 50 -16.43 8.56 11.51
N TYR A 51 -16.08 8.98 10.30
CA TYR A 51 -15.49 8.16 9.25
C TYR A 51 -13.98 8.00 9.46
N HIS A 52 -13.42 6.89 8.98
CA HIS A 52 -11.97 6.64 9.02
C HIS A 52 -11.27 7.30 7.83
N PHE A 53 -11.95 7.36 6.69
CA PHE A 53 -11.41 7.94 5.47
C PHE A 53 -12.41 8.87 4.78
N LEU A 54 -11.88 9.85 4.06
CA LEU A 54 -12.61 10.69 3.11
C LEU A 54 -11.93 10.56 1.75
N VAL A 55 -12.74 10.24 0.73
CA VAL A 55 -12.32 10.28 -0.67
C VAL A 55 -12.90 11.54 -1.29
N ARG A 56 -12.04 12.45 -1.77
CA ARG A 56 -12.43 13.71 -2.38
C ARG A 56 -12.67 13.54 -3.89
N LYS A 57 -13.42 14.47 -4.48
CA LYS A 57 -13.73 14.48 -5.93
C LYS A 57 -12.49 14.59 -6.81
N ASP A 58 -11.41 15.18 -6.31
CA ASP A 58 -10.10 15.25 -6.97
C ASP A 58 -9.27 13.96 -6.87
N GLY A 59 -9.84 12.90 -6.30
CA GLY A 59 -9.19 11.60 -6.12
C GLY A 59 -8.26 11.52 -4.91
N LYS A 60 -8.12 12.58 -4.13
CA LYS A 60 -7.31 12.53 -2.90
C LYS A 60 -8.04 11.79 -1.78
N VAL A 61 -7.28 10.97 -1.06
CA VAL A 61 -7.76 10.20 0.08
C VAL A 61 -7.17 10.76 1.36
N TYR A 62 -8.02 11.09 2.31
CA TYR A 62 -7.62 11.62 3.62
C TYR A 62 -7.94 10.62 4.71
N ARG A 63 -7.00 10.39 5.64
CA ARG A 63 -7.28 9.70 6.89
C ARG A 63 -7.88 10.69 7.87
N LEU A 64 -9.13 10.45 8.26
CA LEU A 64 -9.82 11.30 9.24
C LEU A 64 -9.61 10.75 10.65
N ARG A 65 -10.23 9.60 10.97
CA ARG A 65 -10.11 8.93 12.26
C ARG A 65 -9.04 7.83 12.19
N PRO A 66 -8.21 7.64 13.25
CA PRO A 66 -7.27 6.52 13.28
C PRO A 66 -7.98 5.18 13.08
N GLU A 67 -7.39 4.31 12.27
CA GLU A 67 -8.02 3.06 11.83
C GLU A 67 -8.30 2.09 12.99
N ASP A 68 -7.55 2.17 14.09
CA ASP A 68 -7.73 1.35 15.29
C ASP A 68 -8.88 1.83 16.20
N LYS A 69 -9.45 3.00 15.96
CA LYS A 69 -10.52 3.56 16.80
C LYS A 69 -11.90 3.14 16.31
N VAL A 70 -12.82 3.04 17.26
CA VAL A 70 -14.24 2.80 16.98
C VAL A 70 -14.81 3.99 16.24
N GLY A 71 -15.47 3.74 15.10
CA GLY A 71 -16.10 4.78 14.28
C GLY A 71 -17.32 5.41 14.94
N ALA A 72 -17.86 6.46 14.30
CA ALA A 72 -19.15 7.04 14.61
C ALA A 72 -19.88 7.33 13.29
N HIS A 73 -20.11 6.29 12.48
CA HIS A 73 -20.66 6.40 11.13
C HIS A 73 -21.81 5.45 10.82
N ALA A 74 -21.95 4.35 11.57
CA ALA A 74 -23.04 3.37 11.40
C ALA A 74 -23.41 2.77 12.75
N TYR A 75 -24.53 3.18 13.31
CA TYR A 75 -25.01 2.70 14.61
C TYR A 75 -25.14 1.18 14.60
N GLY A 76 -24.66 0.51 15.65
CA GLY A 76 -24.63 -0.96 15.76
C GLY A 76 -23.47 -1.63 15.02
N SER A 77 -22.83 -0.97 14.06
CA SER A 77 -21.74 -1.54 13.25
C SER A 77 -20.37 -0.84 13.46
N ASN A 78 -20.29 0.21 14.24
CA ASN A 78 -19.05 0.99 14.47
C ASN A 78 -17.92 0.17 15.09
N ASN A 79 -18.24 -0.84 15.92
CA ASN A 79 -17.26 -1.62 16.67
C ASN A 79 -16.45 -2.60 15.80
N ASN A 80 -16.91 -2.90 14.59
CA ASN A 80 -16.29 -3.90 13.72
C ASN A 80 -16.15 -3.46 12.26
N SER A 81 -16.29 -2.15 11.98
CA SER A 81 -16.23 -1.62 10.61
C SER A 81 -15.27 -0.45 10.47
N LEU A 82 -14.78 -0.29 9.24
CA LEU A 82 -14.18 0.95 8.74
C LEU A 82 -15.24 1.71 7.94
N GLY A 83 -15.41 3.01 8.21
CA GLY A 83 -16.27 3.89 7.43
C GLY A 83 -15.46 4.69 6.42
N ILE A 84 -15.86 4.65 5.16
CA ILE A 84 -15.31 5.48 4.08
C ILE A 84 -16.41 6.45 3.65
N CYS A 85 -16.14 7.75 3.73
CA CYS A 85 -17.00 8.80 3.25
C CYS A 85 -16.50 9.31 1.89
N PHE A 86 -17.40 9.52 0.97
CA PHE A 86 -17.14 10.16 -0.33
C PHE A 86 -17.72 11.57 -0.33
N GLU A 87 -16.89 12.55 -0.66
CA GLU A 87 -17.36 13.92 -0.89
C GLU A 87 -18.39 13.94 -2.00
N GLY A 88 -19.56 14.49 -1.75
CA GLY A 88 -20.63 14.57 -2.74
C GLY A 88 -22.01 14.28 -2.16
N ASN A 89 -23.05 14.61 -2.94
CA ASN A 89 -24.43 14.19 -2.70
C ASN A 89 -24.90 13.30 -3.85
N TYR A 90 -24.75 11.99 -3.69
CA TYR A 90 -25.10 11.00 -4.72
C TYR A 90 -26.58 10.60 -4.74
N MET A 91 -27.42 11.42 -4.14
CA MET A 91 -28.85 11.49 -4.49
C MET A 91 -29.08 12.40 -5.71
N GLU A 92 -28.21 13.42 -5.93
CA GLU A 92 -28.39 14.47 -6.91
C GLU A 92 -27.37 14.44 -8.05
N GLU A 93 -26.12 14.15 -7.76
CA GLU A 93 -24.99 14.25 -8.70
C GLU A 93 -24.33 12.88 -8.98
N ASP A 94 -23.63 12.80 -10.11
CA ASP A 94 -22.86 11.62 -10.48
C ASP A 94 -21.42 11.75 -9.95
N MET A 95 -20.82 10.63 -9.58
CA MET A 95 -19.47 10.59 -9.04
C MET A 95 -18.43 10.83 -10.14
N PRO A 96 -17.45 11.75 -9.95
CA PRO A 96 -16.34 11.89 -10.87
C PRO A 96 -15.50 10.59 -10.95
N GLU A 97 -15.01 10.28 -12.14
CA GLU A 97 -14.20 9.06 -12.37
C GLU A 97 -12.95 9.01 -11.49
N THR A 98 -12.28 10.17 -11.31
CA THR A 98 -11.10 10.28 -10.43
C THR A 98 -11.40 9.87 -8.98
N GLN A 99 -12.57 10.23 -8.47
CA GLN A 99 -13.01 9.84 -7.13
C GLN A 99 -13.39 8.37 -7.06
N LYS A 100 -14.07 7.86 -8.10
CA LYS A 100 -14.47 6.46 -8.19
C LYS A 100 -13.23 5.55 -8.21
N GLU A 101 -12.23 5.87 -9.01
CA GLU A 101 -10.99 5.11 -9.05
C GLU A 101 -10.23 5.15 -7.71
N ALA A 102 -10.14 6.32 -7.07
CA ALA A 102 -9.53 6.41 -5.73
C ALA A 102 -10.30 5.61 -4.68
N GLY A 103 -11.63 5.56 -4.78
CA GLY A 103 -12.49 4.73 -3.93
C GLY A 103 -12.25 3.25 -4.12
N LYS A 104 -12.15 2.78 -5.38
CA LYS A 104 -11.82 1.40 -5.74
C LYS A 104 -10.48 0.98 -5.14
N GLU A 105 -9.44 1.79 -5.35
CA GLU A 105 -8.10 1.53 -4.81
C GLU A 105 -8.09 1.47 -3.27
N LEU A 106 -8.81 2.40 -2.59
CA LEU A 106 -8.90 2.42 -1.14
C LEU A 106 -9.61 1.18 -0.60
N VAL A 107 -10.73 0.80 -1.18
CA VAL A 107 -11.49 -0.40 -0.76
C VAL A 107 -10.63 -1.65 -0.95
N ALA A 108 -10.00 -1.83 -2.10
CA ALA A 108 -9.11 -2.95 -2.37
C ALA A 108 -7.92 -3.01 -1.38
N TYR A 109 -7.30 -1.86 -1.11
CA TYR A 109 -6.23 -1.75 -0.11
C TYR A 109 -6.70 -2.20 1.29
N LEU A 110 -7.87 -1.74 1.74
CA LEU A 110 -8.39 -2.08 3.07
C LEU A 110 -8.88 -3.52 3.16
N LYS A 111 -9.51 -4.05 2.08
CA LYS A 111 -9.87 -5.48 1.98
C LYS A 111 -8.64 -6.35 2.21
N ASN A 112 -7.55 -6.05 1.52
CA ASN A 112 -6.28 -6.78 1.67
C ASN A 112 -5.67 -6.59 3.06
N LYS A 113 -5.52 -5.34 3.53
CA LYS A 113 -4.88 -5.02 4.81
C LYS A 113 -5.51 -5.71 6.01
N TYR A 114 -6.83 -5.86 6.01
CA TYR A 114 -7.62 -6.40 7.14
C TYR A 114 -8.25 -7.77 6.85
N ASN A 115 -7.96 -8.36 5.69
CA ASN A 115 -8.59 -9.60 5.22
C ASN A 115 -10.14 -9.50 5.25
N ILE A 116 -10.68 -8.41 4.69
CA ILE A 116 -12.11 -8.11 4.68
C ILE A 116 -12.72 -8.57 3.37
N THR A 117 -13.78 -9.38 3.45
CA THR A 117 -14.58 -9.77 2.28
C THR A 117 -15.91 -9.00 2.17
N THR A 118 -16.33 -8.35 3.25
CA THR A 118 -17.64 -7.69 3.36
C THR A 118 -17.52 -6.19 3.16
N VAL A 119 -18.10 -5.67 2.09
CA VAL A 119 -18.29 -4.23 1.84
C VAL A 119 -19.78 -3.97 1.75
N GLN A 120 -20.27 -2.97 2.46
CA GLN A 120 -21.70 -2.65 2.56
C GLN A 120 -21.95 -1.16 2.33
N ALA A 121 -23.12 -0.81 1.82
CA ALA A 121 -23.60 0.55 1.84
C ALA A 121 -24.15 0.88 3.24
N HIS A 122 -24.16 2.15 3.63
CA HIS A 122 -24.74 2.55 4.93
C HIS A 122 -26.20 2.12 5.05
N ARG A 123 -26.97 2.17 3.96
CA ARG A 123 -28.37 1.71 3.90
C ARG A 123 -28.57 0.21 4.18
N ASP A 124 -27.52 -0.59 4.06
CA ASP A 124 -27.62 -2.05 4.31
C ASP A 124 -27.58 -2.37 5.81
N VAL A 125 -27.15 -1.42 6.63
CA VAL A 125 -26.96 -1.61 8.07
C VAL A 125 -27.73 -0.59 8.92
N CYS A 126 -28.24 0.48 8.32
CA CYS A 126 -29.03 1.53 8.99
C CYS A 126 -30.20 1.97 8.10
N ALA A 127 -31.27 2.47 8.71
CA ALA A 127 -32.42 3.05 7.99
C ALA A 127 -32.05 4.44 7.40
N THR A 128 -31.47 4.46 6.21
CA THR A 128 -30.99 5.68 5.51
C THR A 128 -30.95 5.43 4.00
N SER A 129 -30.94 6.50 3.20
CA SER A 129 -30.69 6.44 1.75
C SER A 129 -29.20 6.51 1.39
N CYS A 130 -28.32 6.76 2.36
CA CYS A 130 -26.87 6.86 2.16
C CYS A 130 -26.28 5.51 1.64
N PRO A 131 -25.39 5.50 0.67
CA PRO A 131 -24.66 6.63 0.05
C PRO A 131 -25.34 7.29 -1.14
N GLY A 132 -26.62 7.04 -1.39
CA GLY A 132 -27.37 7.63 -2.49
C GLY A 132 -27.60 6.69 -3.66
N ASN A 133 -28.64 6.98 -4.50
CA ASN A 133 -29.03 6.09 -5.60
C ASN A 133 -28.07 6.16 -6.82
N LYS A 134 -27.35 7.27 -6.95
CA LYS A 134 -26.35 7.49 -7.99
C LYS A 134 -24.93 7.11 -7.55
N PHE A 135 -24.78 6.60 -6.32
CA PHE A 135 -23.48 6.12 -5.84
C PHE A 135 -23.13 4.82 -6.58
N PRO A 136 -21.97 4.71 -7.24
CA PRO A 136 -21.56 3.54 -8.00
C PRO A 136 -21.06 2.42 -7.08
N PHE A 137 -21.97 1.91 -6.22
CA PHE A 137 -21.63 1.00 -5.13
C PHE A 137 -20.95 -0.28 -5.64
N ASP A 138 -21.55 -0.93 -6.63
CA ASP A 138 -21.05 -2.22 -7.14
C ASP A 138 -19.67 -2.09 -7.80
N GLU A 139 -19.43 -0.98 -8.50
CA GLU A 139 -18.14 -0.72 -9.13
C GLU A 139 -17.03 -0.52 -8.09
N ILE A 140 -17.35 0.10 -6.93
CA ILE A 140 -16.38 0.39 -5.87
C ILE A 140 -16.22 -0.82 -4.93
N ALA A 141 -17.32 -1.43 -4.50
CA ALA A 141 -17.31 -2.50 -3.49
C ALA A 141 -16.76 -3.82 -4.05
N ASN A 142 -17.12 -4.13 -5.32
CA ASN A 142 -16.72 -5.35 -6.00
C ASN A 142 -15.50 -5.15 -6.90
N PHE A 143 -14.85 -3.99 -6.82
CA PHE A 143 -13.62 -3.78 -7.55
C PHE A 143 -12.57 -4.79 -7.06
N GLU A 144 -12.31 -5.72 -7.92
CA GLU A 144 -11.08 -6.50 -7.88
C GLU A 144 -10.14 -5.81 -8.88
N PRO A 145 -8.95 -5.39 -8.47
CA PRO A 145 -7.98 -4.85 -9.41
C PRO A 145 -7.93 -5.81 -10.60
N SER A 146 -8.31 -5.35 -11.79
CA SER A 146 -8.32 -6.19 -12.98
C SER A 146 -6.97 -6.89 -13.05
N ASN A 147 -7.00 -8.20 -13.20
CA ASN A 147 -5.87 -9.05 -13.53
C ASN A 147 -5.30 -8.72 -14.94
N GLU A 148 -4.97 -7.49 -15.22
CA GLU A 148 -3.82 -7.18 -16.04
C GLU A 148 -2.64 -7.38 -15.12
N ILE A 149 -2.35 -8.65 -14.91
CA ILE A 149 -1.15 -9.24 -14.29
C ILE A 149 -0.42 -8.29 -13.33
N ILE A 150 -1.10 -7.95 -12.18
CA ILE A 150 -0.40 -7.87 -10.92
C ILE A 150 -0.58 -9.29 -10.36
N PRO A 151 0.43 -10.14 -10.36
CA PRO A 151 0.29 -11.46 -9.80
C PRO A 151 -0.05 -11.32 -8.32
N GLN A 152 -1.29 -11.64 -7.96
CA GLN A 152 -1.62 -11.95 -6.58
C GLN A 152 -0.91 -13.26 -6.25
N PRO A 153 -0.24 -13.38 -5.11
CA PRO A 153 0.22 -14.68 -4.68
C PRO A 153 -1.02 -15.54 -4.41
N GLN A 154 -1.22 -16.57 -5.22
CA GLN A 154 -2.04 -17.69 -4.80
C GLN A 154 -1.48 -18.18 -3.48
N GLU A 155 -2.34 -18.30 -2.46
CA GLU A 155 -2.05 -19.15 -1.32
C GLU A 155 -1.91 -20.60 -1.80
N ASN A 156 -0.72 -20.94 -2.28
CA ASN A 156 -0.21 -22.26 -2.20
C ASN A 156 0.83 -22.26 -1.08
N VAL A 157 0.40 -22.73 0.06
CA VAL A 157 1.27 -23.23 1.13
C VAL A 157 2.25 -24.20 0.49
N SER A 158 3.50 -23.76 0.25
CA SER A 158 4.71 -24.58 0.28
C SER A 158 5.90 -24.01 -0.45
N GLU A 159 6.16 -22.82 -0.74
CA GLU A 159 7.53 -22.29 -0.94
C GLU A 159 7.48 -20.79 -0.69
N GLY A 160 7.95 -20.37 0.49
CA GLY A 160 7.92 -18.97 0.89
C GLY A 160 8.67 -18.09 -0.10
N ASN A 161 8.25 -16.86 -0.26
CA ASN A 161 8.84 -15.90 -1.21
C ASN A 161 10.38 -15.78 -1.05
N ILE A 162 10.88 -15.92 0.17
CA ILE A 162 12.33 -15.89 0.45
C ILE A 162 13.02 -17.17 -0.07
N ALA A 163 12.40 -18.33 0.05
CA ALA A 163 12.95 -19.59 -0.51
C ALA A 163 13.09 -19.50 -2.04
N ARG A 164 12.11 -18.92 -2.73
CA ARG A 164 12.18 -18.68 -4.19
C ARG A 164 13.33 -17.72 -4.56
N ILE A 165 13.51 -16.66 -3.76
CA ILE A 165 14.65 -15.74 -3.93
C ILE A 165 15.96 -16.48 -3.72
N GLN A 166 16.10 -17.27 -2.66
CA GLN A 166 17.29 -18.07 -2.36
C GLN A 166 17.62 -19.06 -3.48
N ALA A 167 16.62 -19.81 -3.96
CA ALA A 167 16.78 -20.74 -5.09
C ALA A 167 17.23 -20.00 -6.35
N THR A 168 16.61 -18.85 -6.67
CA THR A 168 16.99 -18.03 -7.84
C THR A 168 18.40 -17.45 -7.71
N LEU A 169 18.83 -17.05 -6.51
CA LEU A 169 20.19 -16.59 -6.26
C LEU A 169 21.21 -17.69 -6.51
N ASN A 170 20.92 -18.93 -6.06
CA ASN A 170 21.77 -20.07 -6.31
C ASN A 170 21.88 -20.37 -7.81
N ASP A 171 20.76 -20.44 -8.51
CA ASP A 171 20.71 -20.73 -9.93
C ASP A 171 21.38 -19.63 -10.78
N ARG A 172 21.00 -18.37 -10.56
CA ARG A 172 21.43 -17.25 -11.41
C ARG A 172 22.87 -16.80 -11.21
N TYR A 173 23.36 -16.89 -9.96
CA TYR A 173 24.69 -16.40 -9.58
C TYR A 173 25.66 -17.52 -9.14
N GLY A 174 25.28 -18.80 -9.28
CA GLY A 174 26.11 -19.94 -8.89
C GLY A 174 26.44 -19.94 -7.40
N LEU A 175 25.54 -19.45 -6.56
CA LEU A 175 25.71 -19.44 -5.11
C LEU A 175 25.23 -20.78 -4.53
N ASN A 176 25.59 -21.06 -3.30
CA ASN A 176 25.19 -22.30 -2.60
C ASN A 176 24.70 -21.94 -1.20
N ILE A 177 23.68 -21.06 -1.10
CA ILE A 177 23.05 -20.73 0.17
C ILE A 177 21.89 -21.70 0.46
N ALA A 178 21.55 -21.87 1.73
CA ALA A 178 20.39 -22.65 2.14
C ALA A 178 19.09 -22.05 1.57
N VAL A 179 18.19 -22.92 1.10
CA VAL A 179 16.83 -22.55 0.66
C VAL A 179 15.88 -22.89 1.82
N ASP A 180 15.92 -22.06 2.86
CA ASP A 180 15.24 -22.29 4.15
C ASP A 180 14.08 -21.31 4.42
N ASN A 181 13.81 -20.42 3.45
CA ASN A 181 12.82 -19.35 3.58
C ASN A 181 13.12 -18.35 4.71
N ILE A 182 14.38 -18.22 5.15
CA ILE A 182 14.78 -17.28 6.20
C ILE A 182 15.62 -16.15 5.60
N TYR A 183 15.17 -14.90 5.78
CA TYR A 183 15.99 -13.74 5.47
C TYR A 183 17.06 -13.53 6.54
N GLY A 184 18.15 -14.25 6.43
CA GLY A 184 19.32 -14.16 7.30
C GLY A 184 20.51 -13.48 6.63
N ASN A 185 21.63 -13.47 7.33
CA ASN A 185 22.88 -12.88 6.85
C ASN A 185 23.40 -13.52 5.55
N GLU A 186 23.17 -14.81 5.34
CA GLU A 186 23.58 -15.50 4.11
C GLU A 186 22.77 -15.03 2.91
N THR A 187 21.44 -14.97 3.04
CA THR A 187 20.56 -14.45 2.00
C THR A 187 20.88 -13.00 1.66
N LYS A 188 21.11 -12.17 2.68
CA LYS A 188 21.52 -10.77 2.50
C LYS A 188 22.84 -10.64 1.73
N LYS A 189 23.87 -11.39 2.13
CA LYS A 189 25.17 -11.43 1.43
C LYS A 189 25.02 -11.90 -0.02
N ALA A 190 24.17 -12.89 -0.26
CA ALA A 190 23.89 -13.42 -1.60
C ALA A 190 23.24 -12.36 -2.50
N LEU A 191 22.26 -11.60 -1.99
CA LEU A 191 21.63 -10.47 -2.71
C LEU A 191 22.64 -9.37 -3.03
N VAL A 192 23.55 -9.04 -2.11
CA VAL A 192 24.63 -8.09 -2.36
C VAL A 192 25.60 -8.62 -3.43
N LYS A 193 25.99 -9.90 -3.39
CA LYS A 193 26.82 -10.53 -4.44
C LYS A 193 26.15 -10.46 -5.81
N GLY A 194 24.85 -10.73 -5.87
CA GLY A 194 24.05 -10.56 -7.09
C GLY A 194 24.14 -9.13 -7.63
N LEU A 195 23.95 -8.12 -6.77
CA LEU A 195 24.03 -6.70 -7.15
C LEU A 195 25.44 -6.35 -7.65
N GLN A 196 26.50 -6.74 -6.95
CA GLN A 196 27.89 -6.50 -7.35
C GLN A 196 28.18 -7.14 -8.72
N THR A 197 27.69 -8.38 -8.91
CA THR A 197 27.83 -9.10 -10.19
C THR A 197 27.14 -8.35 -11.33
N GLU A 198 25.91 -7.88 -11.13
CA GLU A 198 25.16 -7.17 -12.16
C GLU A 198 25.77 -5.79 -12.45
N LEU A 199 26.20 -5.06 -11.44
CA LEU A 199 26.92 -3.79 -11.63
C LEU A 199 28.22 -3.97 -12.42
N ASN A 200 28.95 -5.05 -12.18
CA ASN A 200 30.14 -5.39 -12.96
C ASN A 200 29.79 -5.74 -14.41
N LYS A 201 28.78 -6.60 -14.62
CA LYS A 201 28.38 -7.07 -15.95
C LYS A 201 27.79 -5.94 -16.82
N GLN A 202 26.93 -5.14 -16.25
CA GLN A 202 26.15 -4.15 -17.02
C GLN A 202 26.84 -2.80 -17.12
N PHE A 203 27.67 -2.44 -16.13
CA PHE A 203 28.28 -1.10 -16.03
C PHE A 203 29.80 -1.10 -15.91
N GLY A 204 30.46 -2.26 -15.91
CA GLY A 204 31.91 -2.36 -15.84
C GLY A 204 32.51 -1.87 -14.51
N SER A 205 31.78 -1.97 -13.41
CA SER A 205 32.13 -1.32 -12.13
C SER A 205 33.36 -1.89 -11.43
N LYS A 206 33.86 -3.07 -11.83
CA LYS A 206 35.06 -3.74 -11.30
C LYS A 206 35.02 -3.94 -9.77
N LEU A 207 33.83 -4.23 -9.23
CA LEU A 207 33.64 -4.49 -7.80
C LEU A 207 34.16 -5.87 -7.42
N ALA A 208 34.71 -6.03 -6.21
CA ALA A 208 34.85 -7.32 -5.58
C ALA A 208 33.44 -7.88 -5.29
N VAL A 209 33.19 -9.14 -5.68
CA VAL A 209 31.90 -9.82 -5.42
C VAL A 209 32.01 -10.55 -4.07
N ASP A 210 32.09 -9.76 -3.00
CA ASP A 210 32.32 -10.22 -1.62
C ASP A 210 31.05 -10.31 -0.77
N GLY A 211 29.94 -9.74 -1.26
CA GLY A 211 28.68 -9.69 -0.52
C GLY A 211 28.66 -8.60 0.57
N ILE A 212 29.56 -7.62 0.52
CA ILE A 212 29.62 -6.51 1.44
C ILE A 212 29.14 -5.23 0.72
N PHE A 213 28.04 -4.63 1.17
CA PHE A 213 27.59 -3.34 0.65
C PHE A 213 28.43 -2.22 1.27
N GLY A 214 29.66 -2.05 0.75
CA GLY A 214 30.62 -1.05 1.18
C GLY A 214 30.59 0.21 0.28
N ALA A 215 31.56 1.11 0.52
CA ALA A 215 31.66 2.38 -0.21
C ALA A 215 31.80 2.20 -1.73
N ASN A 216 32.55 1.20 -2.19
CA ASN A 216 32.72 0.92 -3.63
C ASN A 216 31.39 0.51 -4.26
N THR A 217 30.63 -0.41 -3.64
CA THR A 217 29.30 -0.84 -4.10
C THR A 217 28.32 0.33 -4.09
N TYR A 218 28.32 1.14 -3.02
CA TYR A 218 27.49 2.36 -2.93
C TYR A 218 27.78 3.33 -4.10
N ASN A 219 29.06 3.59 -4.38
CA ASN A 219 29.46 4.52 -5.45
C ASN A 219 29.11 4.01 -6.86
N ALA A 220 29.11 2.69 -7.05
CA ALA A 220 28.77 2.04 -8.32
C ALA A 220 27.25 1.96 -8.57
N CYS A 221 26.40 2.15 -7.55
CA CYS A 221 24.95 2.10 -7.72
C CYS A 221 24.46 3.21 -8.68
N ILE A 222 23.52 2.81 -9.52
CA ILE A 222 22.85 3.64 -10.53
C ILE A 222 21.47 4.06 -10.05
N ASN A 223 20.81 4.93 -10.80
CA ASN A 223 19.38 5.22 -10.56
C ASN A 223 18.51 4.21 -11.30
N VAL A 224 17.64 3.51 -10.57
CA VAL A 224 16.66 2.57 -11.12
C VAL A 224 15.25 3.09 -10.81
N ARG A 225 14.38 3.13 -11.81
CA ARG A 225 13.03 3.71 -11.69
C ARG A 225 12.05 2.99 -12.59
N LYS A 226 10.78 3.33 -12.48
CA LYS A 226 9.70 2.80 -13.32
C LYS A 226 10.09 2.74 -14.79
N GLY A 227 9.83 1.59 -15.40
CA GLY A 227 10.22 1.24 -16.78
C GLY A 227 11.58 0.54 -16.88
N ALA A 228 12.35 0.41 -15.78
CA ALA A 228 13.55 -0.42 -15.77
C ALA A 228 13.21 -1.90 -15.69
N GLU A 229 14.01 -2.73 -16.36
CA GLU A 229 13.84 -4.18 -16.40
C GLU A 229 15.15 -4.92 -16.16
N GLY A 230 15.08 -6.19 -15.79
CA GLY A 230 16.22 -7.11 -15.66
C GLY A 230 16.64 -7.38 -14.23
N ASN A 231 17.86 -7.92 -14.09
CA ASN A 231 18.33 -8.51 -12.84
C ASN A 231 18.51 -7.50 -11.71
N ILE A 232 18.91 -6.25 -11.98
CA ILE A 232 19.03 -5.23 -10.92
C ILE A 232 17.64 -4.88 -10.36
N THR A 233 16.62 -4.78 -11.21
CA THR A 233 15.23 -4.58 -10.78
C THR A 233 14.76 -5.77 -9.94
N TRP A 234 15.02 -7.00 -10.40
CA TRP A 234 14.71 -8.21 -9.65
C TRP A 234 15.37 -8.22 -8.25
N LEU A 235 16.63 -7.81 -8.14
CA LEU A 235 17.34 -7.72 -6.86
C LEU A 235 16.73 -6.66 -5.93
N ILE A 236 16.31 -5.51 -6.47
CA ILE A 236 15.59 -4.47 -5.72
C ILE A 236 14.26 -5.03 -5.18
N GLN A 237 13.48 -5.68 -6.04
CA GLN A 237 12.21 -6.30 -5.65
C GLN A 237 12.42 -7.39 -4.59
N SER A 238 13.42 -8.24 -4.76
CA SER A 238 13.80 -9.27 -3.79
C SER A 238 14.14 -8.67 -2.42
N MET A 239 14.88 -7.56 -2.38
CA MET A 239 15.16 -6.86 -1.13
C MET A 239 13.90 -6.24 -0.52
N LEU A 240 13.01 -5.66 -1.32
CA LEU A 240 11.73 -5.15 -0.84
C LEU A 240 10.87 -6.27 -0.22
N ILE A 241 10.82 -7.45 -0.85
CA ILE A 241 10.15 -8.64 -0.28
C ILE A 241 10.79 -9.03 1.06
N CYS A 242 12.11 -9.05 1.15
CA CYS A 242 12.84 -9.30 2.41
C CYS A 242 12.55 -8.23 3.48
N HIS A 243 12.17 -7.03 3.10
CA HIS A 243 11.67 -5.97 3.98
C HIS A 243 10.14 -5.99 4.16
N SER A 244 9.49 -7.12 3.90
CA SER A 244 8.06 -7.36 4.10
C SER A 244 7.13 -6.53 3.21
N PHE A 245 7.59 -6.16 2.01
CA PHE A 245 6.71 -5.61 0.99
C PHE A 245 6.09 -6.74 0.17
N ASN A 246 4.78 -6.65 -0.05
CA ASN A 246 4.03 -7.63 -0.83
C ASN A 246 4.05 -7.23 -2.31
N ILE A 247 5.11 -7.63 -3.01
CA ILE A 247 5.30 -7.45 -4.46
C ILE A 247 5.94 -8.71 -5.04
N ASP A 248 5.91 -8.84 -6.36
CA ASP A 248 6.63 -9.90 -7.06
C ASP A 248 8.05 -9.45 -7.44
N ALA A 249 8.97 -10.41 -7.45
CA ALA A 249 10.30 -10.25 -8.02
C ALA A 249 10.30 -10.78 -9.48
N ASP A 250 9.64 -10.03 -10.36
CA ASP A 250 9.50 -10.33 -11.79
C ASP A 250 10.61 -9.70 -12.66
N GLY A 251 11.37 -8.79 -12.08
CA GLY A 251 12.41 -8.03 -12.78
C GLY A 251 11.88 -6.87 -13.59
N ILE A 252 10.61 -6.48 -13.47
CA ILE A 252 9.98 -5.36 -14.17
C ILE A 252 9.63 -4.27 -13.16
N PHE A 253 10.24 -3.10 -13.28
CA PHE A 253 9.93 -1.97 -12.39
C PHE A 253 8.62 -1.32 -12.82
N GLY A 254 7.52 -1.95 -12.45
CA GLY A 254 6.16 -1.50 -12.71
C GLY A 254 5.62 -0.56 -11.62
N PRO A 255 4.32 -0.20 -11.68
CA PRO A 255 3.65 0.64 -10.67
C PRO A 255 3.74 0.07 -9.25
N ALA A 256 3.57 -1.25 -9.08
CA ALA A 256 3.65 -1.91 -7.77
C ALA A 256 5.04 -1.74 -7.14
N THR A 257 6.10 -1.92 -7.93
CA THR A 257 7.49 -1.71 -7.47
C THR A 257 7.73 -0.23 -7.12
N GLU A 258 7.23 0.72 -7.92
CA GLU A 258 7.34 2.14 -7.63
C GLU A 258 6.68 2.51 -6.30
N ILE A 259 5.48 2.02 -6.05
CA ILE A 259 4.74 2.24 -4.79
C ILE A 259 5.53 1.65 -3.60
N ALA A 260 6.03 0.42 -3.72
CA ALA A 260 6.82 -0.21 -2.68
C ALA A 260 8.11 0.57 -2.37
N VAL A 261 8.80 1.07 -3.41
CA VAL A 261 10.00 1.91 -3.26
C VAL A 261 9.68 3.22 -2.54
N ARG A 262 8.62 3.94 -2.92
CA ARG A 262 8.19 5.18 -2.25
C ARG A 262 7.87 4.94 -0.77
N GLU A 263 7.17 3.87 -0.48
CA GLU A 263 6.84 3.52 0.89
C GLU A 263 8.08 3.11 1.69
N PHE A 264 8.99 2.33 1.10
CA PHE A 264 10.28 1.99 1.71
C PHE A 264 11.09 3.25 2.02
N GLN A 265 11.19 4.18 1.07
CA GLN A 265 11.88 5.45 1.23
C GLN A 265 11.28 6.26 2.39
N LYS A 266 9.96 6.39 2.45
CA LYS A 266 9.24 7.08 3.51
C LYS A 266 9.54 6.48 4.89
N ARG A 267 9.45 5.14 5.04
CA ARG A 267 9.75 4.43 6.29
C ARG A 267 11.20 4.61 6.75
N ASN A 268 12.11 4.86 5.82
CA ASN A 268 13.54 5.02 6.08
C ASN A 268 14.03 6.48 6.12
N GLY A 269 13.12 7.46 6.11
CA GLY A 269 13.45 8.89 6.17
C GLY A 269 14.15 9.41 4.92
N LEU A 270 13.90 8.79 3.76
CA LEU A 270 14.41 9.23 2.47
C LEU A 270 13.34 10.04 1.73
N SER A 271 13.76 10.80 0.70
CA SER A 271 12.83 11.41 -0.25
C SER A 271 12.05 10.30 -0.97
N ALA A 272 10.72 10.32 -0.88
CA ALA A 272 9.83 9.31 -1.46
C ALA A 272 9.57 9.61 -2.95
N ASP A 273 10.63 9.64 -3.77
CA ASP A 273 10.59 9.96 -5.19
C ASP A 273 10.33 8.75 -6.10
N GLY A 274 10.34 7.53 -5.55
CA GLY A 274 10.14 6.29 -6.29
C GLY A 274 11.37 5.88 -7.12
N ILE A 275 12.52 6.54 -6.95
CA ILE A 275 13.76 6.24 -7.65
C ILE A 275 14.72 5.53 -6.70
N VAL A 276 15.17 4.34 -7.05
CA VAL A 276 16.19 3.63 -6.29
C VAL A 276 17.57 4.19 -6.67
N GLY A 277 17.95 5.29 -6.02
CA GLY A 277 19.29 5.86 -6.10
C GLY A 277 20.21 5.33 -4.99
N LYS A 278 21.45 5.81 -4.93
CA LYS A 278 22.49 5.33 -4.00
C LYS A 278 22.03 5.25 -2.55
N ASN A 279 21.31 6.26 -2.05
CA ASN A 279 20.80 6.28 -0.68
C ASN A 279 19.74 5.22 -0.45
N THR A 280 18.86 4.98 -1.43
CA THR A 280 17.85 3.93 -1.37
C THR A 280 18.49 2.54 -1.41
N PHE A 281 19.47 2.33 -2.32
CA PHE A 281 20.27 1.09 -2.32
C PHE A 281 20.95 0.84 -0.97
N ASN A 282 21.58 1.88 -0.40
CA ASN A 282 22.26 1.76 0.89
C ASN A 282 21.32 1.33 2.01
N LYS A 283 20.08 1.82 2.02
CA LYS A 283 19.07 1.43 3.00
C LYS A 283 18.50 0.04 2.76
N LEU A 284 18.35 -0.38 1.50
CA LEU A 284 17.86 -1.71 1.13
C LEU A 284 18.88 -2.80 1.44
N PHE A 285 20.15 -2.59 1.10
CA PHE A 285 21.17 -3.64 1.05
C PHE A 285 22.15 -3.61 2.23
N ARG A 286 22.14 -2.58 3.07
CA ARG A 286 23.01 -2.46 4.24
C ARG A 286 22.26 -2.79 5.54
#